data_50874edf7ee9518cc22fdc6a1a39e18e
#
_entry.id   50874edf7ee9518cc22fdc6a1a39e18e
#
_cell.length_a   1.000
_cell.length_b   1.000
_cell.length_c   1.000
_cell.angle_alpha   90.00
_cell.angle_beta   90.00
_cell.angle_gamma   90.00
#
_symmetry.space_group_name_H-M   'P 1'
#
loop_
_entity.id
_entity.type
_entity.pdbx_description
1 polymer ?
#
loop_
_entity_poly.entity_id
_entity_poly.type
_entity_poly.pdbx_seq_one_letter_code
_entity_poly.pdbx_strand_id
1 'polypeptide(L)'
;MLAAIADIRGITLRVEPQGSNGTADAVVFNVPDKAAALRCRAALLEQTISTKILPEATTWHFAETWTHMPELVAAHGGTLTEAFPRSRARLEASVSLPVFVNMAADFPSRVASA
;
A
#
# COMPACT_ATOMS: atom_id res chain seq x y z
N MET A 1 -0.66 -11.56 -12.06
CA MET A 1 -0.24 -10.97 -10.80
C MET A 1 -1.23 -11.24 -9.67
N LEU A 2 -2.46 -10.70 -9.72
CA LEU A 2 -3.44 -10.86 -8.63
C LEU A 2 -3.68 -12.33 -8.26
N ALA A 3 -3.90 -13.20 -9.26
CA ALA A 3 -4.11 -14.63 -9.03
C ALA A 3 -2.92 -15.32 -8.34
N ALA A 4 -1.70 -14.84 -8.53
CA ALA A 4 -0.50 -15.44 -7.92
C ALA A 4 -0.37 -15.16 -6.42
N ILE A 5 -1.02 -14.10 -5.93
CA ILE A 5 -0.92 -13.68 -4.52
C ILE A 5 -2.26 -13.78 -3.76
N ALA A 6 -3.36 -14.08 -4.46
CA ALA A 6 -4.70 -14.06 -3.88
C ALA A 6 -4.88 -15.06 -2.72
N ASP A 7 -4.23 -16.23 -2.83
CA ASP A 7 -4.37 -17.34 -1.88
C ASP A 7 -3.25 -17.37 -0.81
N ILE A 8 -2.34 -16.37 -0.83
CA ILE A 8 -1.28 -16.31 0.19
C ILE A 8 -1.89 -15.88 1.53
N ARG A 9 -1.68 -16.73 2.54
CA ARG A 9 -2.19 -16.46 3.88
C ARG A 9 -1.61 -15.15 4.45
N GLY A 10 -2.49 -14.28 4.92
CA GLY A 10 -2.10 -12.99 5.48
C GLY A 10 -2.09 -11.86 4.45
N ILE A 11 -2.36 -12.14 3.17
CA ILE A 11 -2.57 -11.13 2.15
C ILE A 11 -4.06 -10.89 1.94
N THR A 12 -4.45 -9.63 1.88
CA THR A 12 -5.81 -9.20 1.49
C THR A 12 -5.70 -8.22 0.33
N LEU A 13 -6.24 -8.60 -0.81
CA LEU A 13 -6.26 -7.72 -1.99
C LEU A 13 -7.15 -6.50 -1.75
N ARG A 14 -6.80 -5.38 -2.38
CA ARG A 14 -7.67 -4.20 -2.40
C ARG A 14 -8.99 -4.55 -3.10
N VAL A 15 -10.10 -4.19 -2.47
CA VAL A 15 -11.43 -4.33 -3.07
C VAL A 15 -11.64 -3.21 -4.08
N GLU A 16 -11.93 -3.58 -5.32
CA GLU A 16 -12.34 -2.63 -6.35
C GLU A 16 -13.84 -2.35 -6.22
N PRO A 17 -14.28 -1.09 -6.33
CA PRO A 17 -15.70 -0.76 -6.36
C PRO A 17 -16.40 -1.43 -7.54
N GLN A 18 -17.63 -1.88 -7.34
CA GLN A 18 -18.43 -2.48 -8.41
C GLN A 18 -18.56 -1.52 -9.61
N GLY A 19 -18.26 -2.01 -10.81
CA GLY A 19 -18.32 -1.22 -12.05
C GLY A 19 -17.10 -0.34 -12.29
N SER A 20 -16.07 -0.38 -11.43
CA SER A 20 -14.80 0.29 -11.70
C SER A 20 -13.88 -0.59 -12.54
N ASN A 21 -13.07 0.05 -13.38
CA ASN A 21 -11.93 -0.57 -14.07
C ASN A 21 -10.66 0.12 -13.56
N GLY A 22 -9.78 -0.64 -12.89
CA GLY A 22 -8.50 -0.11 -12.45
C GLY A 22 -7.59 0.22 -13.64
N THR A 23 -6.70 1.19 -13.47
CA THR A 23 -5.68 1.57 -14.47
C THR A 23 -4.61 0.49 -14.67
N ALA A 24 -4.57 -0.50 -13.77
CA ALA A 24 -3.64 -1.62 -13.75
C ALA A 24 -2.14 -1.21 -13.73
N ASP A 25 -1.83 -0.01 -13.23
CA ASP A 25 -0.47 0.51 -13.05
C ASP A 25 0.20 0.04 -11.73
N ALA A 26 -0.61 -0.40 -10.79
CA ALA A 26 -0.13 -0.95 -9.53
C ALA A 26 -1.06 -2.02 -8.96
N VAL A 27 -0.48 -3.00 -8.28
CA VAL A 27 -1.20 -3.94 -7.43
C VAL A 27 -1.00 -3.53 -5.98
N VAL A 28 -2.09 -3.19 -5.29
CA VAL A 28 -2.08 -2.86 -3.87
C VAL A 28 -2.73 -3.99 -3.08
N PHE A 29 -2.04 -4.45 -2.06
CA PHE A 29 -2.56 -5.43 -1.12
C PHE A 29 -2.23 -5.05 0.31
N ASN A 30 -2.93 -5.64 1.25
CA ASN A 30 -2.75 -5.41 2.67
C ASN A 30 -2.24 -6.69 3.34
N VAL A 31 -1.41 -6.49 4.34
CA VAL A 31 -0.90 -7.51 5.26
C VAL A 31 -1.41 -7.20 6.66
N PRO A 32 -1.22 -8.08 7.66
CA PRO A 32 -1.82 -7.89 8.99
C PRO A 32 -1.45 -6.60 9.70
N ASP A 33 -0.21 -6.13 9.55
CA ASP A 33 0.31 -4.97 10.27
C ASP A 33 1.54 -4.35 9.57
N LYS A 34 2.01 -3.24 10.12
CA LYS A 34 3.21 -2.52 9.66
C LYS A 34 4.47 -3.39 9.66
N ALA A 35 4.66 -4.22 10.67
CA ALA A 35 5.84 -5.08 10.76
C ALA A 35 5.83 -6.13 9.64
N ALA A 36 4.65 -6.70 9.33
CA ALA A 36 4.47 -7.59 8.19
C ALA A 36 4.73 -6.88 6.86
N ALA A 37 4.28 -5.62 6.69
CA ALA A 37 4.54 -4.82 5.50
C ALA A 37 6.05 -4.58 5.28
N LEU A 38 6.78 -4.27 6.36
CA LEU A 38 8.22 -4.08 6.30
C LEU A 38 8.96 -5.38 5.94
N ARG A 39 8.57 -6.53 6.52
CA ARG A 39 9.15 -7.84 6.19
C ARG A 39 8.86 -8.22 4.73
N CYS A 40 7.62 -8.06 4.29
CA CYS A 40 7.23 -8.33 2.90
C CYS A 40 8.06 -7.49 1.92
N ARG A 41 8.26 -6.20 2.21
CA ARG A 41 9.13 -5.35 1.40
C ARG A 41 10.56 -5.87 1.36
N ALA A 42 11.14 -6.21 2.50
CA ALA A 42 12.50 -6.69 2.55
C ALA A 42 12.68 -7.94 1.66
N ALA A 43 11.76 -8.90 1.76
CA ALA A 43 11.76 -10.10 0.95
C ALA A 43 11.61 -9.80 -0.56
N LEU A 44 10.72 -8.89 -0.93
CA LEU A 44 10.57 -8.45 -2.32
C LEU A 44 11.82 -7.78 -2.87
N LEU A 45 12.49 -6.94 -2.06
CA LEU A 45 13.75 -6.30 -2.45
C LEU A 45 14.89 -7.30 -2.65
N GLU A 46 14.96 -8.35 -1.84
CA GLU A 46 15.90 -9.47 -2.03
C GLU A 46 15.69 -10.15 -3.39
N GLN A 47 14.45 -10.20 -3.87
CA GLN A 47 14.11 -10.66 -5.22
C GLN A 47 14.29 -9.59 -6.30
N THR A 48 14.90 -8.45 -5.99
CA THR A 48 15.04 -7.29 -6.90
C THR A 48 13.70 -6.73 -7.39
N ILE A 49 12.63 -6.90 -6.59
CA ILE A 49 11.30 -6.37 -6.88
C ILE A 49 11.13 -5.06 -6.13
N SER A 50 11.07 -3.97 -6.89
CA SER A 50 10.81 -2.64 -6.34
C SER A 50 9.39 -2.55 -5.79
N THR A 51 9.24 -1.95 -4.62
CA THR A 51 7.94 -1.71 -4.00
C THR A 51 7.83 -0.27 -3.53
N LYS A 52 6.60 0.26 -3.50
CA LYS A 52 6.27 1.37 -2.62
C LYS A 52 5.63 0.81 -1.36
N ILE A 53 6.21 1.11 -0.20
CA ILE A 53 5.47 0.95 1.04
C ILE A 53 4.65 2.21 1.24
N LEU A 54 3.35 2.04 1.40
CA LEU A 54 2.45 3.13 1.71
C LEU A 54 2.66 3.75 3.11
N PRO A 55 3.25 3.06 4.12
CA PRO A 55 3.74 3.72 5.33
C PRO A 55 4.70 4.88 5.11
N GLU A 56 5.50 4.84 4.06
CA GLU A 56 6.38 5.97 3.70
C GLU A 56 5.56 7.17 3.22
N ALA A 57 4.39 6.94 2.64
CA ALA A 57 3.48 8.00 2.20
C ALA A 57 2.84 8.76 3.38
N THR A 58 2.81 8.21 4.59
CA THR A 58 2.29 8.89 5.78
C THR A 58 3.11 10.11 6.19
N THR A 59 4.33 10.28 5.69
CA THR A 59 5.20 11.42 5.99
C THR A 59 5.07 12.59 5.02
N TRP A 60 4.39 12.41 3.86
CA TRP A 60 4.33 13.43 2.82
C TRP A 60 3.04 13.47 2.00
N HIS A 61 2.31 12.37 1.89
CA HIS A 61 1.05 12.30 1.12
C HIS A 61 -0.16 11.96 1.97
N PHE A 62 -0.04 12.03 3.28
CA PHE A 62 -1.09 11.68 4.22
C PHE A 62 -1.70 12.94 4.85
N ALA A 63 -3.02 12.95 5.02
CA ALA A 63 -3.75 14.14 5.47
C ALA A 63 -3.23 14.72 6.82
N GLU A 64 -2.67 13.91 7.70
CA GLU A 64 -2.07 14.40 8.95
C GLU A 64 -0.85 15.32 8.73
N THR A 65 -0.25 15.31 7.53
CA THR A 65 0.86 16.21 7.17
C THR A 65 0.40 17.51 6.51
N TRP A 66 -0.91 17.68 6.26
CA TRP A 66 -1.45 18.83 5.54
C TRP A 66 -1.71 20.02 6.47
N THR A 67 -0.75 20.33 7.32
CA THR A 67 -0.82 21.45 8.30
C THR A 67 -0.91 22.84 7.63
N HIS A 68 -0.65 22.91 6.33
CA HIS A 68 -0.81 24.11 5.50
C HIS A 68 -2.27 24.38 5.08
N MET A 69 -3.20 23.51 5.45
CA MET A 69 -4.63 23.65 5.16
C MET A 69 -5.40 24.09 6.43
N PRO A 70 -5.55 25.41 6.66
CA PRO A 70 -6.07 25.93 7.94
C PRO A 70 -7.52 25.48 8.23
N GLU A 71 -8.36 25.35 7.21
CA GLU A 71 -9.73 24.87 7.36
C GLU A 71 -9.79 23.41 7.82
N LEU A 72 -8.91 22.56 7.29
CA LEU A 72 -8.79 21.17 7.71
C LEU A 72 -8.29 21.09 9.17
N VAL A 73 -7.28 21.86 9.51
CA VAL A 73 -6.73 21.93 10.87
C VAL A 73 -7.80 22.40 11.86
N ALA A 74 -8.56 23.45 11.52
CA ALA A 74 -9.64 23.97 12.36
C ALA A 74 -10.75 22.93 12.55
N ALA A 75 -11.15 22.23 11.49
CA ALA A 75 -12.17 21.18 11.55
C ALA A 75 -11.79 19.99 12.45
N HIS A 76 -10.48 19.81 12.71
CA HIS A 76 -9.94 18.77 13.60
C HIS A 76 -9.42 19.30 14.93
N GLY A 77 -9.95 20.42 15.43
CA GLY A 77 -9.64 20.96 16.74
C GLY A 77 -8.23 21.57 16.88
N GLY A 78 -7.65 22.03 15.78
CA GLY A 78 -6.36 22.73 15.77
C GLY A 78 -5.13 21.84 15.54
N THR A 79 -5.32 20.52 15.39
CA THR A 79 -4.23 19.59 15.07
C THR A 79 -4.71 18.48 14.14
N LEU A 80 -3.82 17.99 13.30
CA LEU A 80 -4.06 16.81 12.46
C LEU A 80 -3.35 15.55 13.00
N THR A 81 -2.60 15.69 14.08
CA THR A 81 -1.93 14.55 14.72
C THR A 81 -2.98 13.55 15.19
N GLU A 82 -2.86 12.32 14.73
CA GLU A 82 -3.78 11.21 15.01
C GLU A 82 -5.26 11.47 14.59
N ALA A 83 -5.49 12.45 13.70
CA ALA A 83 -6.84 12.75 13.22
C ALA A 83 -7.43 11.64 12.34
N PHE A 84 -6.60 10.81 11.73
CA PHE A 84 -7.02 9.77 10.78
C PHE A 84 -6.46 8.37 11.14
N PRO A 85 -6.70 7.82 12.35
CA PRO A 85 -6.04 6.61 12.83
C PRO A 85 -6.39 5.37 11.97
N ARG A 86 -7.61 5.28 11.44
CA ARG A 86 -8.02 4.16 10.57
C ARG A 86 -7.29 4.19 9.23
N SER A 87 -7.13 5.38 8.63
CA SER A 87 -6.41 5.54 7.36
C SER A 87 -4.92 5.29 7.56
N ARG A 88 -4.35 5.77 8.67
CA ARG A 88 -2.96 5.50 9.05
C ARG A 88 -2.71 3.99 9.17
N ALA A 89 -3.49 3.29 9.98
CA ALA A 89 -3.36 1.85 10.16
C ALA A 89 -3.47 1.09 8.83
N ARG A 90 -4.39 1.50 7.96
CA ARG A 90 -4.55 0.91 6.63
C ARG A 90 -3.31 1.11 5.75
N LEU A 91 -2.79 2.33 5.68
CA LEU A 91 -1.59 2.65 4.92
C LEU A 91 -0.37 1.90 5.44
N GLU A 92 -0.19 1.85 6.76
CA GLU A 92 0.93 1.18 7.40
C GLU A 92 0.96 -0.33 7.14
N ALA A 93 -0.19 -0.95 6.87
CA ALA A 93 -0.34 -2.36 6.54
C ALA A 93 -0.46 -2.63 5.04
N SER A 94 -0.15 -1.66 4.17
CA SER A 94 -0.32 -1.79 2.73
C SER A 94 1.03 -1.87 2.01
N VAL A 95 1.07 -2.70 0.96
CA VAL A 95 2.20 -2.81 0.03
C VAL A 95 1.70 -2.54 -1.39
N SER A 96 2.45 -1.77 -2.16
CA SER A 96 2.14 -1.48 -3.57
C SER A 96 3.26 -1.99 -4.46
N LEU A 97 2.89 -2.82 -5.43
CA LEU A 97 3.77 -3.36 -6.47
C LEU A 97 3.50 -2.60 -7.78
N PRO A 98 4.52 -2.03 -8.42
CA PRO A 98 4.34 -1.44 -9.75
C PRO A 98 4.05 -2.53 -10.79
N VAL A 99 3.21 -2.22 -11.76
CA VAL A 99 2.93 -3.06 -12.92
C VAL A 99 3.50 -2.38 -14.15
N PHE A 100 4.27 -3.12 -14.95
CA PHE A 100 4.92 -2.60 -16.16
C PHE A 100 4.42 -3.35 -17.40
N VAL A 101 4.35 -2.67 -18.52
CA VAL A 101 3.93 -3.25 -19.81
C VAL A 101 4.81 -4.44 -20.23
N ASN A 102 6.11 -4.35 -19.98
CA ASN A 102 7.10 -5.38 -20.34
C ASN A 102 7.55 -6.21 -19.13
N MET A 103 6.60 -6.60 -18.29
CA MET A 103 6.89 -7.42 -17.12
C MET A 103 7.33 -8.83 -17.55
N ALA A 104 8.41 -9.34 -16.96
CA ALA A 104 8.87 -10.70 -17.21
C ALA A 104 7.78 -11.73 -16.83
N ALA A 105 7.68 -12.82 -17.61
CA ALA A 105 6.64 -13.82 -17.40
C ALA A 105 6.69 -14.50 -16.03
N ASP A 106 7.88 -14.60 -15.43
CA ASP A 106 8.13 -15.18 -14.11
C ASP A 106 7.90 -14.20 -12.95
N PHE A 107 7.66 -12.92 -13.23
CA PHE A 107 7.51 -11.89 -12.19
C PHE A 107 6.40 -12.22 -11.18
N PRO A 108 5.19 -12.70 -11.57
CA PRO A 108 4.15 -13.06 -10.62
C PRO A 108 4.57 -14.19 -9.65
N SER A 109 5.29 -15.20 -10.15
CA SER A 109 5.77 -16.31 -9.31
C SER A 109 6.89 -15.86 -8.35
N ARG A 110 7.76 -14.97 -8.77
CA ARG A 110 8.79 -14.38 -7.91
C ARG A 110 8.17 -13.54 -6.78
N VAL A 111 7.13 -12.75 -7.08
CA VAL A 111 6.38 -12.02 -6.07
C VAL A 111 5.74 -12.98 -5.05
N ALA A 112 5.15 -14.08 -5.53
CA ALA A 112 4.48 -15.04 -4.66
C ALA A 112 5.44 -15.86 -3.79
N SER A 113 6.71 -15.97 -4.18
CA SER A 113 7.74 -16.71 -3.44
C SER A 113 8.54 -15.84 -2.46
N ALA A 114 8.41 -14.53 -2.54
CA ALA A 114 9.05 -13.59 -1.63
C ALA A 114 8.27 -13.44 -0.32
#